data_d5cac7ac951106e2624b372df4fa85fb
#
_entry.id   d5cac7ac951106e2624b372df4fa85fb
#
_cell.length_a   1.000
_cell.length_b   1.000
_cell.length_c   1.000
_cell.angle_alpha   90.00
_cell.angle_beta   90.00
_cell.angle_gamma   90.00
#
_symmetry.space_group_name_H-M   'P 1'
#
loop_
_entity.id
_entity.type
_entity.pdbx_description
1 polymer ?
#
loop_
_entity_poly.entity_id
_entity_poly.type
_entity_poly.pdbx_seq_one_letter_code
_entity_poly.pdbx_strand_id
1 'polypeptide(L)'
;MLGDLLRLIRTEGPLQWELAFQLATSVAAGDEPDPNPDPIARIRLEELSAIAELHVSDVTGMVLGSGGSSLKLVPATRVEWARRSLEAWRPLLDRLAAALTTTAGASSPGSRSSAPGPLGFGPGAGATGTGPEPGGESAAATGGSPGDEDEMPEDPFLKDSDLLKSAEPAGNEDDEDVDLTEMIGRWTSAMAPAMAAMQVGSVVGHLARRSLGQYDLPLPRTTSNEILVVAGNLDRVAEEWSLPTDDLRLWLCAHEMAFHAVLTRPHVAKRLEELVVAHVKLVRPDPRDFEGLLQGIDPGSIPGLSQIIGDPSLLGEADHGPSPELERVRAQLASLTVAIAGYAEYVTSVVASRLIGGHAPIGEAMRRRRVGRGEGERVAESLFGLHLDQEDVDRGAAFVQGVLERSGELDLARLWIDEKHLPTPAEVEAPGLWLARINLEA
;
A
#
# COMPACT_ATOMS: atom_id res chain seq x y z
N MET A 1 -0.22 31.07 -4.35
CA MET A 1 0.53 29.87 -3.93
C MET A 1 0.26 29.44 -2.48
N LEU A 2 0.61 30.24 -1.44
CA LEU A 2 0.34 29.82 -0.05
C LEU A 2 -1.17 29.68 0.25
N GLY A 3 -2.00 30.57 -0.29
CA GLY A 3 -3.47 30.53 -0.12
C GLY A 3 -4.14 29.35 -0.84
N ASP A 4 -3.57 28.90 -1.93
CA ASP A 4 -4.07 27.73 -2.67
C ASP A 4 -3.65 26.43 -1.96
N LEU A 5 -2.44 26.39 -1.39
CA LEU A 5 -1.98 25.29 -0.55
C LEU A 5 -2.85 25.13 0.72
N LEU A 6 -3.22 26.23 1.36
CA LEU A 6 -4.10 26.23 2.54
C LEU A 6 -5.57 25.87 2.21
N ARG A 7 -6.02 26.09 0.97
CA ARG A 7 -7.32 25.60 0.50
C ARG A 7 -7.31 24.10 0.24
N LEU A 8 -6.21 23.57 -0.30
CA LEU A 8 -6.01 22.12 -0.49
C LEU A 8 -6.02 21.36 0.84
N ILE A 9 -5.47 21.95 1.92
CA ILE A 9 -5.42 21.32 3.25
C ILE A 9 -6.80 21.28 3.95
N ARG A 10 -7.79 22.04 3.48
CA ARG A 10 -9.12 22.15 4.08
C ARG A 10 -10.20 21.24 3.49
N THR A 11 -9.88 20.33 2.60
CA THR A 11 -10.85 19.35 2.08
C THR A 11 -11.22 18.35 3.17
N GLU A 12 -12.53 18.27 3.50
CA GLU A 12 -13.08 17.30 4.43
C GLU A 12 -12.99 15.89 3.85
N GLY A 13 -12.35 14.98 4.57
CA GLY A 13 -12.25 13.57 4.18
C GLY A 13 -11.01 12.88 4.75
N PRO A 14 -11.00 11.54 4.83
CA PRO A 14 -9.88 10.78 5.36
C PRO A 14 -8.65 10.81 4.43
N LEU A 15 -8.82 11.14 3.15
CA LEU A 15 -7.78 11.27 2.14
C LEU A 15 -8.00 12.50 1.28
N GLN A 16 -6.95 13.25 0.96
CA GLN A 16 -7.02 14.39 0.04
C GLN A 16 -6.96 13.90 -1.42
N TRP A 17 -8.11 13.53 -1.97
CA TRP A 17 -8.22 12.90 -3.28
C TRP A 17 -7.64 13.73 -4.43
N GLU A 18 -7.87 15.05 -4.42
CA GLU A 18 -7.34 15.92 -5.47
C GLU A 18 -5.81 15.87 -5.53
N LEU A 19 -5.15 15.89 -4.37
CA LEU A 19 -3.70 15.77 -4.28
C LEU A 19 -3.22 14.38 -4.74
N ALA A 20 -3.93 13.32 -4.34
CA ALA A 20 -3.61 11.96 -4.79
C ALA A 20 -3.72 11.82 -6.31
N PHE A 21 -4.77 12.36 -6.92
CA PHE A 21 -4.96 12.35 -8.39
C PHE A 21 -3.88 13.17 -9.11
N GLN A 22 -3.58 14.37 -8.64
CA GLN A 22 -2.56 15.22 -9.25
C GLN A 22 -1.20 14.54 -9.22
N LEU A 23 -0.81 13.98 -8.07
CA LEU A 23 0.47 13.31 -7.96
C LEU A 23 0.52 12.02 -8.79
N ALA A 24 -0.52 11.18 -8.74
CA ALA A 24 -0.57 9.96 -9.53
C ALA A 24 -0.47 10.23 -11.03
N THR A 25 -1.17 11.25 -11.53
CA THR A 25 -1.11 11.62 -12.96
C THR A 25 0.24 12.21 -13.35
N SER A 26 0.83 13.05 -12.48
CA SER A 26 2.15 13.61 -12.71
C SER A 26 3.25 12.55 -12.76
N VAL A 27 3.24 11.62 -11.79
CA VAL A 27 4.22 10.51 -11.73
C VAL A 27 4.00 9.51 -12.87
N ALA A 28 2.74 9.20 -13.21
CA ALA A 28 2.41 8.30 -14.33
C ALA A 28 2.86 8.85 -15.68
N ALA A 29 2.70 10.16 -15.89
CA ALA A 29 3.17 10.83 -17.12
C ALA A 29 4.67 10.68 -17.28
N GLY A 30 5.44 10.91 -16.20
CA GLY A 30 6.92 10.83 -16.23
C GLY A 30 7.52 11.64 -17.38
N ASP A 31 8.77 11.31 -17.74
CA ASP A 31 9.49 11.97 -18.84
C ASP A 31 9.35 11.23 -20.19
N GLU A 32 8.79 10.01 -20.18
CA GLU A 32 8.62 9.19 -21.37
C GLU A 32 7.30 9.48 -22.07
N PRO A 33 7.24 9.47 -23.40
CA PRO A 33 5.99 9.61 -24.14
C PRO A 33 4.92 8.62 -23.70
N ASP A 34 3.69 9.09 -23.53
CA ASP A 34 2.52 8.28 -23.21
C ASP A 34 1.40 8.59 -24.22
N PRO A 35 1.57 8.16 -25.50
CA PRO A 35 0.62 8.48 -26.55
C PRO A 35 -0.73 7.80 -26.31
N ASN A 36 -1.77 8.43 -26.84
CA ASN A 36 -3.09 7.79 -26.86
C ASN A 36 -3.04 6.46 -27.61
N PRO A 37 -3.72 5.42 -27.12
CA PRO A 37 -3.78 4.14 -27.79
C PRO A 37 -4.31 4.25 -29.23
N ASP A 38 -3.66 3.52 -30.15
CA ASP A 38 -4.09 3.42 -31.54
C ASP A 38 -5.53 2.86 -31.60
N PRO A 39 -6.45 3.48 -32.37
CA PRO A 39 -7.80 2.93 -32.60
C PRO A 39 -7.81 1.50 -33.13
N ILE A 40 -6.83 1.11 -33.95
CA ILE A 40 -6.68 -0.26 -34.46
C ILE A 40 -6.35 -1.23 -33.33
N ALA A 41 -5.45 -0.81 -32.43
CA ALA A 41 -5.13 -1.62 -31.25
C ALA A 41 -6.34 -1.83 -30.35
N ARG A 42 -7.21 -0.83 -30.24
CA ARG A 42 -8.50 -0.96 -29.50
C ARG A 42 -9.40 -2.01 -30.11
N ILE A 43 -9.64 -1.95 -31.43
CA ILE A 43 -10.48 -2.93 -32.12
C ILE A 43 -9.90 -4.36 -31.94
N ARG A 44 -8.58 -4.46 -32.14
CA ARG A 44 -7.90 -5.78 -32.01
C ARG A 44 -8.01 -6.34 -30.59
N LEU A 45 -7.83 -5.51 -29.57
CA LEU A 45 -7.96 -5.90 -28.17
C LEU A 45 -9.40 -6.33 -27.83
N GLU A 46 -10.41 -5.66 -28.42
CA GLU A 46 -11.81 -6.03 -28.24
C GLU A 46 -12.12 -7.40 -28.86
N GLU A 47 -11.61 -7.69 -30.05
CA GLU A 47 -11.71 -9.02 -30.70
C GLU A 47 -11.06 -10.12 -29.84
N LEU A 48 -9.82 -9.89 -29.38
CA LEU A 48 -9.08 -10.83 -28.55
C LEU A 48 -9.75 -11.03 -27.19
N SER A 49 -10.34 -9.98 -26.61
CA SER A 49 -11.10 -10.07 -25.36
C SER A 49 -12.28 -11.02 -25.48
N ALA A 50 -13.05 -10.96 -26.57
CA ALA A 50 -14.19 -11.86 -26.77
C ALA A 50 -13.75 -13.34 -26.86
N ILE A 51 -12.63 -13.61 -27.51
CA ILE A 51 -12.05 -14.95 -27.59
C ILE A 51 -11.58 -15.40 -26.19
N ALA A 52 -10.85 -14.56 -25.47
CA ALA A 52 -10.36 -14.87 -24.14
C ALA A 52 -11.50 -15.12 -23.14
N GLU A 53 -12.55 -14.28 -23.16
CA GLU A 53 -13.73 -14.42 -22.30
C GLU A 53 -14.39 -15.79 -22.44
N LEU A 54 -14.58 -16.25 -23.68
CA LEU A 54 -15.15 -17.55 -23.96
C LEU A 54 -14.32 -18.68 -23.33
N HIS A 55 -13.01 -18.66 -23.56
CA HIS A 55 -12.12 -19.72 -23.07
C HIS A 55 -11.88 -19.67 -21.57
N VAL A 56 -11.75 -18.48 -20.97
CA VAL A 56 -11.63 -18.33 -19.52
C VAL A 56 -12.92 -18.77 -18.83
N SER A 57 -14.10 -18.42 -19.39
CA SER A 57 -15.39 -18.89 -18.86
C SER A 57 -15.53 -20.40 -18.95
N ASP A 58 -15.05 -21.03 -20.04
CA ASP A 58 -15.04 -22.49 -20.20
C ASP A 58 -14.15 -23.19 -19.17
N VAL A 59 -12.93 -22.67 -18.95
CA VAL A 59 -11.98 -23.24 -17.99
C VAL A 59 -12.43 -23.03 -16.54
N THR A 60 -12.97 -21.86 -16.22
CA THR A 60 -13.33 -21.51 -14.84
C THR A 60 -14.74 -21.95 -14.45
N GLY A 61 -15.63 -22.17 -15.42
CA GLY A 61 -17.06 -22.33 -15.19
C GLY A 61 -17.74 -21.06 -14.68
N MET A 62 -17.09 -19.89 -14.77
CA MET A 62 -17.56 -18.63 -14.20
C MET A 62 -18.08 -17.68 -15.29
N VAL A 63 -19.15 -16.95 -14.97
CA VAL A 63 -19.59 -15.82 -15.77
C VAL A 63 -18.74 -14.61 -15.40
N LEU A 64 -18.07 -14.02 -16.39
CA LEU A 64 -17.13 -12.92 -16.17
C LEU A 64 -17.79 -11.55 -16.23
N GLY A 65 -18.63 -11.31 -17.22
CA GLY A 65 -19.38 -10.06 -17.36
C GLY A 65 -20.56 -9.96 -16.41
N SER A 66 -20.94 -8.76 -16.03
CA SER A 66 -22.09 -8.46 -15.18
C SER A 66 -23.28 -7.93 -16.00
N GLY A 67 -24.51 -8.20 -15.54
CA GLY A 67 -25.72 -7.68 -16.18
C GLY A 67 -25.96 -8.13 -17.62
N GLY A 68 -25.39 -9.28 -18.05
CA GLY A 68 -25.54 -9.79 -19.40
C GLY A 68 -24.65 -9.12 -20.46
N SER A 69 -23.76 -8.23 -20.04
CA SER A 69 -22.75 -7.59 -20.91
C SER A 69 -21.45 -8.38 -20.87
N SER A 70 -20.77 -8.48 -22.01
CA SER A 70 -19.44 -9.11 -22.09
C SER A 70 -18.38 -8.23 -21.40
N LEU A 71 -17.36 -8.90 -20.91
CA LEU A 71 -16.18 -8.26 -20.31
C LEU A 71 -15.23 -7.81 -21.43
N LYS A 72 -14.75 -6.57 -21.36
CA LYS A 72 -13.87 -6.00 -22.39
C LYS A 72 -12.55 -5.51 -21.78
N LEU A 73 -11.45 -5.79 -22.45
CA LEU A 73 -10.21 -5.09 -22.16
C LEU A 73 -10.15 -3.79 -22.98
N VAL A 74 -9.84 -2.70 -22.29
CA VAL A 74 -9.82 -1.35 -22.87
C VAL A 74 -8.41 -0.79 -22.79
N PRO A 75 -7.80 -0.42 -23.93
CA PRO A 75 -6.47 0.19 -23.91
C PRO A 75 -6.55 1.60 -23.33
N ALA A 76 -5.61 1.91 -22.44
CA ALA A 76 -5.49 3.17 -21.72
C ALA A 76 -4.05 3.68 -21.78
N THR A 77 -3.87 4.99 -21.59
CA THR A 77 -2.59 5.58 -21.26
C THR A 77 -2.22 5.29 -19.80
N ARG A 78 -0.95 5.49 -19.41
CA ARG A 78 -0.50 5.39 -18.02
C ARG A 78 -1.28 6.34 -17.11
N VAL A 79 -1.48 7.58 -17.56
CA VAL A 79 -2.24 8.59 -16.82
C VAL A 79 -3.72 8.18 -16.64
N GLU A 80 -4.35 7.67 -17.68
CA GLU A 80 -5.74 7.20 -17.59
C GLU A 80 -5.86 5.99 -16.67
N TRP A 81 -4.93 5.04 -16.76
CA TRP A 81 -4.88 3.88 -15.88
C TRP A 81 -4.74 4.29 -14.41
N ALA A 82 -3.81 5.21 -14.09
CA ALA A 82 -3.59 5.72 -12.74
C ALA A 82 -4.86 6.36 -12.17
N ARG A 83 -5.50 7.25 -12.94
CA ARG A 83 -6.72 7.95 -12.52
C ARG A 83 -7.87 6.96 -12.26
N ARG A 84 -8.17 6.07 -13.23
CA ARG A 84 -9.27 5.11 -13.13
C ARG A 84 -9.00 4.04 -12.04
N SER A 85 -7.75 3.69 -11.79
CA SER A 85 -7.37 2.79 -10.69
C SER A 85 -7.61 3.43 -9.33
N LEU A 86 -7.22 4.71 -9.13
CA LEU A 86 -7.54 5.45 -7.91
C LEU A 86 -9.06 5.54 -7.67
N GLU A 87 -9.84 5.83 -8.72
CA GLU A 87 -11.31 5.86 -8.63
C GLU A 87 -11.87 4.50 -8.22
N ALA A 88 -11.38 3.42 -8.82
CA ALA A 88 -11.84 2.06 -8.53
C ALA A 88 -11.45 1.56 -7.14
N TRP A 89 -10.30 1.98 -6.63
CA TRP A 89 -9.83 1.64 -5.28
C TRP A 89 -10.32 2.60 -4.20
N ARG A 90 -11.03 3.67 -4.57
CA ARG A 90 -11.49 4.70 -3.63
C ARG A 90 -12.20 4.14 -2.40
N PRO A 91 -13.15 3.18 -2.49
CA PRO A 91 -13.81 2.64 -1.30
C PRO A 91 -12.85 1.94 -0.34
N LEU A 92 -11.85 1.23 -0.86
CA LEU A 92 -10.81 0.58 -0.05
C LEU A 92 -9.90 1.62 0.60
N LEU A 93 -9.40 2.59 -0.18
CA LEU A 93 -8.47 3.62 0.29
C LEU A 93 -9.09 4.55 1.34
N ASP A 94 -10.39 4.89 1.20
CA ASP A 94 -11.13 5.64 2.21
C ASP A 94 -11.24 4.87 3.53
N ARG A 95 -11.46 3.54 3.48
CA ARG A 95 -11.46 2.69 4.68
C ARG A 95 -10.08 2.59 5.32
N LEU A 96 -9.02 2.47 4.52
CA LEU A 96 -7.64 2.44 5.01
C LEU A 96 -7.29 3.76 5.71
N ALA A 97 -7.58 4.89 5.09
CA ALA A 97 -7.34 6.21 5.66
C ALA A 97 -8.15 6.43 6.95
N ALA A 98 -9.45 6.04 6.97
CA ALA A 98 -10.28 6.10 8.17
C ALA A 98 -9.75 5.20 9.28
N ALA A 99 -9.25 4.00 8.95
CA ALA A 99 -8.66 3.08 9.90
C ALA A 99 -7.38 3.66 10.54
N LEU A 100 -6.61 4.43 9.79
CA LEU A 100 -5.42 5.13 10.27
C LEU A 100 -5.78 6.32 11.17
N THR A 101 -6.84 7.07 10.92
CA THR A 101 -7.24 8.23 11.72
C THR A 101 -7.94 7.87 13.04
N THR A 102 -8.77 6.82 13.05
CA THR A 102 -9.55 6.40 14.23
C THR A 102 -8.66 5.99 15.41
N THR A 103 -7.48 5.44 15.13
CA THR A 103 -6.54 5.00 16.16
C THR A 103 -5.65 6.14 16.67
N ALA A 104 -5.47 7.22 15.93
CA ALA A 104 -4.74 8.41 16.40
C ALA A 104 -5.51 9.13 17.53
N GLY A 105 -6.85 9.09 17.50
CA GLY A 105 -7.70 9.66 18.55
C GLY A 105 -7.80 8.81 19.84
N ALA A 106 -7.44 7.53 19.81
CA ALA A 106 -7.54 6.64 20.97
C ALA A 106 -6.33 6.66 21.91
N SER A 107 -5.26 7.38 21.55
CA SER A 107 -4.01 7.46 22.33
C SER A 107 -3.92 8.69 23.24
N SER A 108 -5.00 9.44 23.45
CA SER A 108 -5.02 10.53 24.41
C SER A 108 -5.15 9.97 25.83
N PRO A 109 -4.13 10.07 26.71
CA PRO A 109 -4.23 9.67 28.11
C PRO A 109 -4.92 10.80 28.90
N GLY A 110 -6.25 10.72 29.03
CA GLY A 110 -6.94 11.78 29.76
C GLY A 110 -8.41 11.56 30.05
N SER A 111 -8.78 10.51 30.79
CA SER A 111 -9.89 10.62 31.75
C SER A 111 -9.75 9.54 32.83
N ARG A 112 -9.00 9.86 33.86
CA ARG A 112 -9.16 9.15 35.15
C ARG A 112 -10.51 9.53 35.70
N SER A 113 -11.48 8.65 35.52
CA SER A 113 -12.73 8.66 36.25
C SER A 113 -12.42 8.35 37.73
N SER A 114 -12.59 9.34 38.58
CA SER A 114 -12.58 9.21 40.01
C SER A 114 -13.82 8.45 40.44
N ALA A 115 -13.67 7.19 40.84
CA ALA A 115 -14.66 6.49 41.64
C ALA A 115 -14.13 6.37 43.07
N PRO A 116 -14.96 6.65 44.13
CA PRO A 116 -14.52 6.61 45.51
C PRO A 116 -14.46 5.17 46.02
N GLY A 117 -13.28 4.81 46.59
CA GLY A 117 -13.13 3.54 47.31
C GLY A 117 -13.62 3.59 48.75
N PRO A 118 -13.90 2.45 49.37
CA PRO A 118 -14.06 2.37 50.81
C PRO A 118 -12.82 1.86 51.56
N LEU A 119 -12.69 2.42 52.73
CA LEU A 119 -11.76 2.25 53.83
C LEU A 119 -11.45 0.78 54.24
N GLY A 120 -10.24 0.54 54.74
CA GLY A 120 -10.06 -0.51 55.72
C GLY A 120 -8.65 -1.05 55.93
N PHE A 121 -8.02 -0.59 57.03
CA PHE A 121 -7.13 -1.27 57.98
C PHE A 121 -5.75 -1.83 57.54
N GLY A 122 -4.67 -1.23 58.19
CA GLY A 122 -3.36 -1.83 58.35
C GLY A 122 -3.32 -2.88 59.49
N PRO A 123 -2.16 -3.26 60.08
CA PRO A 123 -0.81 -2.69 60.07
C PRO A 123 0.32 -3.73 60.00
N GLY A 124 1.57 -3.32 59.93
CA GLY A 124 2.69 -4.02 60.56
C GLY A 124 4.02 -4.15 59.83
N ALA A 125 5.00 -3.41 60.30
CA ALA A 125 6.40 -3.76 60.62
C ALA A 125 7.28 -4.36 59.49
N GLY A 126 8.46 -3.89 59.21
CA GLY A 126 9.59 -3.49 59.93
C GLY A 126 10.83 -3.63 59.07
N ALA A 127 11.73 -2.66 59.23
CA ALA A 127 13.16 -2.74 59.45
C ALA A 127 14.15 -2.82 58.26
N THR A 128 14.91 -1.73 58.11
CA THR A 128 16.40 -1.61 58.19
C THR A 128 17.23 -2.12 57.02
N GLY A 129 18.00 -1.25 56.41
CA GLY A 129 19.36 -1.01 56.64
C GLY A 129 20.11 -0.33 55.48
N THR A 130 20.67 0.82 55.82
CA THR A 130 22.05 1.31 55.59
C THR A 130 22.63 1.37 54.18
N GLY A 131 23.02 2.62 53.82
CA GLY A 131 23.96 2.99 52.77
C GLY A 131 25.43 2.65 53.08
N PRO A 132 26.46 3.19 52.47
CA PRO A 132 26.67 4.62 52.12
C PRO A 132 27.38 4.86 50.77
N GLU A 133 27.38 6.13 50.37
CA GLU A 133 28.38 6.75 49.47
C GLU A 133 29.80 6.75 50.10
N PRO A 134 30.91 7.05 49.32
CA PRO A 134 31.27 8.40 48.92
C PRO A 134 32.13 8.52 47.62
N GLY A 135 32.14 9.63 46.90
CA GLY A 135 33.13 10.71 47.05
C GLY A 135 34.19 10.78 45.96
N GLY A 136 34.51 12.01 45.55
CA GLY A 136 35.79 12.45 44.99
C GLY A 136 35.72 13.10 43.62
N GLU A 137 35.59 14.46 43.50
CA GLU A 137 36.67 15.45 43.36
C GLU A 137 37.56 15.24 42.12
N SER A 138 37.90 16.18 41.26
CA SER A 138 38.19 17.61 41.29
C SER A 138 39.02 17.99 40.06
N ALA A 139 39.06 19.29 39.74
CA ALA A 139 40.07 20.12 39.07
C ALA A 139 39.96 20.28 37.54
N ALA A 140 39.60 21.39 36.99
CA ALA A 140 40.20 22.73 36.93
C ALA A 140 41.42 22.84 36.00
N ALA A 141 41.33 23.75 35.03
CA ALA A 141 42.22 24.86 34.70
C ALA A 141 42.13 25.25 33.23
N THR A 142 41.64 26.43 32.98
CA THR A 142 42.33 27.67 32.55
C THR A 142 42.85 27.74 31.12
N GLY A 143 42.35 28.71 30.33
CA GLY A 143 43.14 29.87 29.95
C GLY A 143 43.10 30.19 28.46
N GLY A 144 42.72 31.44 28.13
CA GLY A 144 43.33 32.15 27.01
C GLY A 144 42.39 32.67 25.90
N SER A 145 41.98 33.92 26.06
CA SER A 145 41.62 34.90 25.02
C SER A 145 42.90 35.64 24.57
N PRO A 146 42.99 36.50 23.56
CA PRO A 146 42.00 37.18 22.71
C PRO A 146 42.43 37.44 21.21
N GLY A 147 41.54 38.10 20.45
CA GLY A 147 41.85 38.98 19.28
C GLY A 147 41.48 38.34 17.95
N ASP A 148 40.66 38.88 17.11
CA ASP A 148 40.67 40.16 16.41
C ASP A 148 39.31 40.42 15.77
N GLU A 149 38.97 41.70 15.80
CA GLU A 149 37.81 42.32 15.15
C GLU A 149 38.06 42.40 13.63
N ASP A 150 37.13 41.89 12.81
CA ASP A 150 36.99 42.34 11.43
C ASP A 150 35.53 42.74 11.15
N GLU A 151 35.38 44.03 10.90
CA GLU A 151 34.17 44.69 10.46
C GLU A 151 33.68 44.12 9.12
N MET A 152 32.42 43.69 9.07
CA MET A 152 31.67 43.45 7.83
C MET A 152 30.58 44.52 7.67
N PRO A 153 30.30 44.98 6.44
CA PRO A 153 29.52 46.19 6.17
C PRO A 153 28.01 45.98 6.38
N GLU A 154 27.36 47.06 6.86
CA GLU A 154 25.92 47.15 7.12
C GLU A 154 25.08 46.97 5.83
N ASP A 155 24.13 46.07 5.88
CA ASP A 155 23.10 45.82 4.86
C ASP A 155 21.94 46.83 5.03
N PRO A 156 21.59 47.65 4.01
CA PRO A 156 20.63 48.76 4.17
C PRO A 156 19.15 48.34 4.19
N PHE A 157 18.81 47.03 4.27
CA PHE A 157 17.42 46.56 4.24
C PHE A 157 16.78 46.25 5.61
N LEU A 158 17.44 46.53 6.73
CA LEU A 158 16.90 46.30 8.08
C LEU A 158 16.50 47.63 8.82
N LYS A 159 15.71 48.46 8.16
CA LYS A 159 15.08 49.62 8.82
C LYS A 159 13.57 49.60 8.62
N ASP A 160 12.89 48.59 9.16
CA ASP A 160 11.46 48.66 9.47
C ASP A 160 11.12 47.66 10.57
N SER A 161 11.74 47.86 11.76
CA SER A 161 11.44 47.03 12.95
C SER A 161 10.58 47.77 13.99
N ASP A 162 9.80 48.78 13.59
CA ASP A 162 8.91 49.49 14.50
C ASP A 162 7.51 48.87 14.67
N LEU A 163 7.25 47.70 14.07
CA LEU A 163 5.98 46.96 14.24
C LEU A 163 6.00 45.91 15.37
N LEU A 164 7.13 45.79 16.08
CA LEU A 164 7.27 44.81 17.18
C LEU A 164 7.39 45.45 18.58
N LYS A 165 7.17 46.76 18.68
CA LYS A 165 7.33 47.49 19.97
C LYS A 165 6.03 47.90 20.67
N SER A 166 4.89 47.30 20.35
CA SER A 166 3.63 47.59 21.06
C SER A 166 2.92 46.35 21.57
N ALA A 167 3.65 45.41 22.17
CA ALA A 167 3.08 44.40 23.03
C ALA A 167 3.85 44.43 24.37
N GLU A 168 3.44 45.28 25.27
CA GLU A 168 3.83 45.15 26.68
C GLU A 168 3.15 43.83 27.19
N PRO A 169 3.88 42.99 27.94
CA PRO A 169 3.30 41.82 28.56
C PRO A 169 2.47 42.26 29.76
N ALA A 170 1.13 42.26 29.64
CA ALA A 170 0.27 42.22 30.80
C ALA A 170 0.51 40.85 31.47
N GLY A 171 1.13 40.90 32.64
CA GLY A 171 1.37 39.75 33.46
C GLY A 171 0.07 39.07 33.86
N ASN A 172 -0.08 37.79 33.42
CA ASN A 172 -0.81 36.78 34.12
C ASN A 172 0.12 35.57 34.18
N GLU A 173 0.63 35.34 35.38
CA GLU A 173 1.30 34.08 35.78
C GLU A 173 0.27 32.97 35.87
N ASP A 174 -0.14 32.47 34.73
CA ASP A 174 -0.63 31.11 34.52
C ASP A 174 0.09 30.63 33.25
N ASP A 175 1.33 30.16 33.42
CA ASP A 175 2.07 29.42 32.42
C ASP A 175 1.25 28.18 32.06
N GLU A 176 0.36 28.31 31.08
CA GLU A 176 -0.03 27.19 30.26
C GLU A 176 1.25 26.80 29.49
N ASP A 177 1.99 25.85 30.03
CA ASP A 177 2.92 25.02 29.28
C ASP A 177 2.09 24.42 28.11
N VAL A 178 2.03 25.15 27.00
CA VAL A 178 1.49 24.62 25.75
C VAL A 178 2.36 23.44 25.43
N ASP A 179 1.83 22.24 25.74
CA ASP A 179 2.56 21.00 25.58
C ASP A 179 2.95 20.90 24.10
N LEU A 180 4.23 21.12 23.82
CA LEU A 180 4.80 21.08 22.49
C LEU A 180 4.41 19.77 21.78
N THR A 181 4.27 18.69 22.56
CA THR A 181 3.81 17.37 22.13
C THR A 181 2.36 17.41 21.63
N GLU A 182 1.48 18.17 22.32
CA GLU A 182 0.08 18.31 21.87
C GLU A 182 -0.01 19.16 20.59
N MET A 183 0.80 20.19 20.47
CA MET A 183 0.86 21.03 19.26
C MET A 183 1.41 20.21 18.07
N ILE A 184 2.47 19.44 18.24
CA ILE A 184 3.03 18.54 17.22
C ILE A 184 2.00 17.48 16.85
N GLY A 185 1.31 16.87 17.82
CA GLY A 185 0.26 15.89 17.59
C GLY A 185 -0.91 16.45 16.77
N ARG A 186 -1.36 17.68 17.06
CA ARG A 186 -2.39 18.38 16.29
C ARG A 186 -1.93 18.69 14.88
N TRP A 187 -0.69 19.13 14.70
CA TRP A 187 -0.12 19.43 13.39
C TRP A 187 0.04 18.14 12.54
N THR A 188 0.57 17.08 13.13
CA THR A 188 0.72 15.77 12.48
C THR A 188 -0.64 15.20 12.07
N SER A 189 -1.65 15.28 12.93
CA SER A 189 -3.00 14.84 12.62
C SER A 189 -3.65 15.64 11.49
N ALA A 190 -3.37 16.94 11.41
CA ALA A 190 -3.88 17.81 10.34
C ALA A 190 -3.20 17.53 9.00
N MET A 191 -1.93 17.12 9.00
CA MET A 191 -1.16 16.82 7.80
C MET A 191 -1.31 15.36 7.32
N ALA A 192 -1.75 14.44 8.19
CA ALA A 192 -1.85 13.01 7.88
C ALA A 192 -2.67 12.69 6.60
N PRO A 193 -3.83 13.33 6.32
CA PRO A 193 -4.57 13.09 5.09
C PRO A 193 -3.82 13.50 3.82
N ALA A 194 -3.02 14.57 3.90
CA ALA A 194 -2.19 15.02 2.77
C ALA A 194 -1.01 14.08 2.52
N MET A 195 -0.35 13.64 3.58
CA MET A 195 0.76 12.67 3.48
C MET A 195 0.28 11.34 2.92
N ALA A 196 -0.84 10.82 3.41
CA ALA A 196 -1.45 9.60 2.87
C ALA A 196 -1.84 9.75 1.38
N ALA A 197 -2.38 10.92 1.00
CA ALA A 197 -2.70 11.21 -0.39
C ALA A 197 -1.46 11.24 -1.30
N MET A 198 -0.37 11.86 -0.83
CA MET A 198 0.90 11.89 -1.55
C MET A 198 1.48 10.49 -1.71
N GLN A 199 1.46 9.68 -0.66
CA GLN A 199 1.96 8.30 -0.70
C GLN A 199 1.16 7.45 -1.68
N VAL A 200 -0.17 7.45 -1.56
CA VAL A 200 -1.06 6.69 -2.46
C VAL A 200 -0.90 7.17 -3.90
N GLY A 201 -0.88 8.49 -4.13
CA GLY A 201 -0.71 9.06 -5.47
C GLY A 201 0.62 8.68 -6.10
N SER A 202 1.72 8.77 -5.33
CA SER A 202 3.05 8.37 -5.80
C SER A 202 3.10 6.88 -6.16
N VAL A 203 2.62 6.00 -5.28
CA VAL A 203 2.58 4.55 -5.51
C VAL A 203 1.81 4.22 -6.78
N VAL A 204 0.60 4.74 -6.94
CA VAL A 204 -0.25 4.46 -8.11
C VAL A 204 0.38 5.01 -9.39
N GLY A 205 1.00 6.19 -9.33
CA GLY A 205 1.73 6.75 -10.47
C GLY A 205 2.93 5.88 -10.91
N HIS A 206 3.72 5.38 -9.96
CA HIS A 206 4.83 4.47 -10.26
C HIS A 206 4.36 3.11 -10.79
N LEU A 207 3.27 2.56 -10.22
CA LEU A 207 2.64 1.35 -10.74
C LEU A 207 2.22 1.53 -12.20
N ALA A 208 1.56 2.63 -12.56
CA ALA A 208 1.10 2.91 -13.92
C ALA A 208 2.23 2.88 -14.95
N ARG A 209 3.46 3.24 -14.57
CA ARG A 209 4.62 3.24 -15.48
C ARG A 209 5.05 1.84 -15.90
N ARG A 210 4.69 0.82 -15.14
CA ARG A 210 5.08 -0.57 -15.39
C ARG A 210 3.91 -1.49 -15.62
N SER A 211 2.73 -1.21 -15.07
CA SER A 211 1.56 -2.07 -15.20
C SER A 211 1.23 -2.38 -16.65
N LEU A 212 0.91 -3.63 -16.94
CA LEU A 212 0.36 -4.06 -18.22
C LEU A 212 -1.16 -4.05 -18.19
N GLY A 213 -1.74 -4.49 -17.08
CA GLY A 213 -3.17 -4.61 -16.89
C GLY A 213 -3.65 -3.99 -15.59
N GLN A 214 -4.90 -4.29 -15.29
CA GLN A 214 -5.60 -3.78 -14.13
C GLN A 214 -5.26 -4.56 -12.85
N TYR A 215 -4.93 -5.86 -13.01
CA TYR A 215 -4.69 -6.79 -11.91
C TYR A 215 -3.21 -7.08 -11.65
N ASP A 216 -2.29 -6.30 -12.22
CA ASP A 216 -0.88 -6.32 -11.80
C ASP A 216 -0.72 -6.09 -10.28
N LEU A 217 -1.65 -5.31 -9.68
CA LEU A 217 -1.87 -5.26 -8.24
C LEU A 217 -3.30 -5.76 -7.95
N PRO A 218 -3.48 -6.98 -7.40
CA PRO A 218 -4.78 -7.62 -7.23
C PRO A 218 -5.55 -7.11 -6.00
N LEU A 219 -5.76 -5.79 -5.92
CA LEU A 219 -6.58 -5.16 -4.88
C LEU A 219 -8.08 -5.25 -5.21
N PRO A 220 -8.94 -5.38 -4.18
CA PRO A 220 -10.38 -5.24 -4.35
C PRO A 220 -10.74 -3.87 -4.94
N ARG A 221 -11.65 -3.86 -5.90
CA ARG A 221 -12.06 -2.66 -6.61
C ARG A 221 -13.56 -2.66 -6.92
N THR A 222 -14.09 -1.51 -7.29
CA THR A 222 -15.45 -1.43 -7.81
C THR A 222 -15.58 -2.27 -9.07
N THR A 223 -16.65 -3.08 -9.15
CA THR A 223 -16.91 -3.93 -10.32
C THR A 223 -17.16 -3.12 -11.57
N SER A 224 -16.57 -3.55 -12.68
CA SER A 224 -16.74 -2.96 -14.00
C SER A 224 -16.70 -4.07 -15.05
N ASN A 225 -17.42 -3.90 -16.16
CA ASN A 225 -17.26 -4.76 -17.34
C ASN A 225 -16.10 -4.32 -18.25
N GLU A 226 -15.28 -3.39 -17.79
CA GLU A 226 -14.06 -2.96 -18.47
C GLU A 226 -12.84 -3.25 -17.60
N ILE A 227 -11.84 -3.84 -18.21
CA ILE A 227 -10.50 -4.06 -17.64
C ILE A 227 -9.52 -3.18 -18.38
N LEU A 228 -8.72 -2.40 -17.68
CA LEU A 228 -7.75 -1.50 -18.28
C LEU A 228 -6.46 -2.24 -18.66
N VAL A 229 -5.93 -1.91 -19.83
CA VAL A 229 -4.61 -2.35 -20.33
C VAL A 229 -3.79 -1.12 -20.66
N VAL A 230 -2.57 -1.03 -20.14
CA VAL A 230 -1.66 0.06 -20.48
C VAL A 230 -0.97 -0.25 -21.81
N ALA A 231 -1.57 0.25 -22.90
CA ALA A 231 -1.16 -0.11 -24.26
C ALA A 231 0.32 0.16 -24.54
N GLY A 232 0.83 1.34 -24.16
CA GLY A 232 2.24 1.69 -24.37
C GLY A 232 3.23 0.80 -23.61
N ASN A 233 2.87 0.32 -22.41
CA ASN A 233 3.71 -0.60 -21.66
C ASN A 233 3.69 -2.01 -22.28
N LEU A 234 2.52 -2.44 -22.76
CA LEU A 234 2.35 -3.73 -23.43
C LEU A 234 3.17 -3.79 -24.73
N ASP A 235 3.08 -2.75 -25.57
CA ASP A 235 3.82 -2.66 -26.83
C ASP A 235 5.33 -2.63 -26.56
N ARG A 236 5.79 -1.92 -25.52
CA ARG A 236 7.20 -1.90 -25.09
C ARG A 236 7.68 -3.31 -24.69
N VAL A 237 6.90 -4.05 -23.92
CA VAL A 237 7.27 -5.43 -23.53
C VAL A 237 7.32 -6.34 -24.74
N ALA A 238 6.37 -6.21 -25.68
CA ALA A 238 6.39 -6.98 -26.91
C ALA A 238 7.66 -6.74 -27.73
N GLU A 239 8.10 -5.48 -27.84
CA GLU A 239 9.31 -5.08 -28.53
C GLU A 239 10.58 -5.55 -27.80
N GLU A 240 10.69 -5.28 -26.50
CA GLU A 240 11.85 -5.64 -25.66
C GLU A 240 12.15 -7.15 -25.71
N TRP A 241 11.10 -7.96 -25.65
CA TRP A 241 11.23 -9.43 -25.62
C TRP A 241 11.02 -10.07 -27.00
N SER A 242 10.86 -9.26 -28.06
CA SER A 242 10.58 -9.74 -29.43
C SER A 242 9.40 -10.72 -29.48
N LEU A 243 8.32 -10.42 -28.76
CA LEU A 243 7.12 -11.25 -28.69
C LEU A 243 6.12 -10.83 -29.78
N PRO A 244 5.37 -11.76 -30.37
CA PRO A 244 4.25 -11.44 -31.24
C PRO A 244 3.20 -10.63 -30.43
N THR A 245 2.93 -9.40 -30.85
CA THR A 245 2.08 -8.46 -30.07
C THR A 245 0.66 -9.00 -29.83
N ASP A 246 0.05 -9.65 -30.83
CA ASP A 246 -1.29 -10.22 -30.69
C ASP A 246 -1.32 -11.43 -29.74
N ASP A 247 -0.29 -12.26 -29.75
CA ASP A 247 -0.16 -13.37 -28.79
C ASP A 247 0.00 -12.86 -27.37
N LEU A 248 0.81 -11.81 -27.17
CA LEU A 248 0.98 -11.16 -25.86
C LEU A 248 -0.34 -10.51 -25.39
N ARG A 249 -1.06 -9.84 -26.30
CA ARG A 249 -2.39 -9.27 -26.00
C ARG A 249 -3.39 -10.34 -25.60
N LEU A 250 -3.45 -11.45 -26.32
CA LEU A 250 -4.34 -12.56 -26.01
C LEU A 250 -4.00 -13.21 -24.66
N TRP A 251 -2.70 -13.40 -24.40
CA TRP A 251 -2.21 -13.88 -23.12
C TRP A 251 -2.64 -12.96 -21.97
N LEU A 252 -2.45 -11.64 -22.15
CA LEU A 252 -2.85 -10.65 -21.17
C LEU A 252 -4.37 -10.64 -20.96
N CYS A 253 -5.17 -10.76 -22.03
CA CYS A 253 -6.62 -10.88 -21.90
C CYS A 253 -7.01 -12.06 -21.00
N ALA A 254 -6.42 -13.24 -21.24
CA ALA A 254 -6.70 -14.41 -20.42
C ALA A 254 -6.26 -14.21 -18.96
N HIS A 255 -5.09 -13.62 -18.75
CA HIS A 255 -4.54 -13.34 -17.42
C HIS A 255 -5.42 -12.39 -16.60
N GLU A 256 -5.74 -11.24 -17.16
CA GLU A 256 -6.57 -10.23 -16.52
C GLU A 256 -8.00 -10.74 -16.24
N MET A 257 -8.56 -11.51 -17.16
CA MET A 257 -9.87 -12.13 -16.99
C MET A 257 -9.88 -13.24 -15.94
N ALA A 258 -8.78 -13.99 -15.79
CA ALA A 258 -8.65 -15.01 -14.76
C ALA A 258 -8.62 -14.36 -13.35
N PHE A 259 -7.88 -13.27 -13.16
CA PHE A 259 -7.93 -12.48 -11.92
C PHE A 259 -9.31 -11.86 -11.69
N HIS A 260 -9.90 -11.28 -12.72
CA HIS A 260 -11.26 -10.71 -12.64
C HIS A 260 -12.29 -11.72 -12.17
N ALA A 261 -12.26 -12.93 -12.72
CA ALA A 261 -13.18 -14.00 -12.37
C ALA A 261 -13.19 -14.31 -10.86
N VAL A 262 -12.02 -14.25 -10.22
CA VAL A 262 -11.85 -14.52 -8.79
C VAL A 262 -12.11 -13.29 -7.94
N LEU A 263 -11.50 -12.17 -8.28
CA LEU A 263 -11.54 -10.95 -7.46
C LEU A 263 -12.90 -10.24 -7.46
N THR A 264 -13.77 -10.55 -8.42
CA THR A 264 -15.17 -10.06 -8.42
C THR A 264 -16.11 -10.91 -7.57
N ARG A 265 -15.65 -12.05 -7.01
CA ARG A 265 -16.44 -12.82 -6.05
C ARG A 265 -16.58 -12.05 -4.74
N PRO A 266 -17.80 -11.78 -4.25
CA PRO A 266 -18.02 -10.89 -3.10
C PRO A 266 -17.27 -11.35 -1.85
N HIS A 267 -17.22 -12.66 -1.58
CA HIS A 267 -16.54 -13.21 -0.41
C HIS A 267 -15.00 -13.11 -0.52
N VAL A 268 -14.44 -13.28 -1.74
CA VAL A 268 -13.00 -13.11 -1.98
C VAL A 268 -12.61 -11.65 -1.82
N ALA A 269 -13.32 -10.74 -2.50
CA ALA A 269 -13.07 -9.30 -2.41
C ALA A 269 -13.16 -8.80 -0.97
N LYS A 270 -14.22 -9.21 -0.24
CA LYS A 270 -14.43 -8.86 1.17
C LYS A 270 -13.28 -9.38 2.05
N ARG A 271 -12.92 -10.67 1.90
CA ARG A 271 -11.86 -11.27 2.71
C ARG A 271 -10.50 -10.61 2.45
N LEU A 272 -10.17 -10.37 1.20
CA LEU A 272 -8.94 -9.68 0.83
C LEU A 272 -8.90 -8.26 1.41
N GLU A 273 -10.01 -7.51 1.32
CA GLU A 273 -10.13 -6.19 1.89
C GLU A 273 -9.95 -6.19 3.42
N GLU A 274 -10.59 -7.11 4.13
CA GLU A 274 -10.46 -7.25 5.58
C GLU A 274 -9.01 -7.50 6.00
N LEU A 275 -8.30 -8.35 5.26
CA LEU A 275 -6.89 -8.67 5.54
C LEU A 275 -5.96 -7.50 5.24
N VAL A 276 -6.18 -6.78 4.13
CA VAL A 276 -5.40 -5.57 3.79
C VAL A 276 -5.62 -4.48 4.84
N VAL A 277 -6.88 -4.23 5.25
CA VAL A 277 -7.19 -3.26 6.30
C VAL A 277 -6.57 -3.66 7.64
N ALA A 278 -6.60 -4.94 7.99
CA ALA A 278 -5.98 -5.44 9.22
C ALA A 278 -4.45 -5.29 9.17
N HIS A 279 -3.83 -5.61 8.03
CA HIS A 279 -2.39 -5.42 7.81
C HIS A 279 -1.97 -3.96 8.02
N VAL A 280 -2.63 -3.02 7.32
CA VAL A 280 -2.32 -1.59 7.41
C VAL A 280 -2.50 -1.05 8.83
N LYS A 281 -3.48 -1.54 9.59
CA LYS A 281 -3.67 -1.15 11.00
C LYS A 281 -2.53 -1.62 11.90
N LEU A 282 -1.91 -2.75 11.59
CA LEU A 282 -0.88 -3.37 12.43
C LEU A 282 0.56 -2.96 12.06
N VAL A 283 0.78 -2.47 10.84
CA VAL A 283 2.10 -2.00 10.33
C VAL A 283 2.36 -0.54 10.70
N ARG A 284 1.90 -0.05 11.82
CA ARG A 284 2.08 1.35 12.20
C ARG A 284 3.51 1.64 12.64
N PRO A 285 4.08 2.78 12.18
CA PRO A 285 5.22 3.35 12.88
C PRO A 285 4.77 3.83 14.27
N ASP A 286 5.58 3.56 15.30
CA ASP A 286 5.36 4.15 16.62
C ASP A 286 5.53 5.68 16.48
N PRO A 287 4.63 6.51 17.07
CA PRO A 287 4.83 7.96 17.09
C PRO A 287 6.21 8.39 17.60
N ARG A 288 6.86 7.58 18.43
CA ARG A 288 8.21 7.81 18.95
C ARG A 288 9.31 7.66 17.89
N ASP A 289 9.09 6.79 16.91
CA ASP A 289 10.02 6.62 15.78
C ASP A 289 9.99 7.87 14.90
N PHE A 290 8.83 8.53 14.82
CA PHE A 290 8.66 9.78 14.11
C PHE A 290 9.34 10.96 14.84
N GLU A 291 9.33 10.98 16.18
CA GLU A 291 10.08 11.98 16.97
C GLU A 291 11.59 11.84 16.76
N GLY A 292 12.10 10.63 16.71
CA GLY A 292 13.53 10.35 16.41
C GLY A 292 13.93 10.81 15.01
N LEU A 293 13.05 10.65 14.04
CA LEU A 293 13.25 11.11 12.66
C LEU A 293 13.24 12.65 12.57
N LEU A 294 12.32 13.31 13.26
CA LEU A 294 12.24 14.78 13.29
C LEU A 294 13.44 15.43 13.99
N GLN A 295 14.05 14.77 14.99
CA GLN A 295 15.25 15.26 15.67
C GLN A 295 16.50 15.25 14.78
N GLY A 296 16.51 14.47 13.72
CA GLY A 296 17.60 14.37 12.73
C GLY A 296 17.48 15.32 11.54
N ILE A 297 16.37 16.07 11.42
CA ILE A 297 16.10 16.93 10.26
C ILE A 297 16.36 18.39 10.60
N ASP A 298 17.19 19.05 9.78
CA ASP A 298 17.28 20.50 9.75
C ASP A 298 15.95 21.08 9.23
N PRO A 299 15.22 21.87 10.06
CA PRO A 299 13.91 22.45 9.68
C PRO A 299 13.94 23.34 8.41
N GLY A 300 15.14 23.71 7.95
CA GLY A 300 15.35 24.51 6.74
C GLY A 300 15.52 23.69 5.44
N SER A 301 15.54 22.36 5.51
CA SER A 301 15.87 21.51 4.35
C SER A 301 14.65 20.79 3.79
N ILE A 302 14.02 21.38 2.76
CA ILE A 302 12.94 20.78 1.97
C ILE A 302 13.32 19.41 1.33
N PRO A 303 14.59 19.15 0.90
CA PRO A 303 15.00 17.84 0.41
C PRO A 303 14.91 16.70 1.44
N GLY A 304 15.06 16.98 2.74
CA GLY A 304 14.95 15.97 3.80
C GLY A 304 13.53 15.43 3.98
N LEU A 305 12.52 16.28 3.81
CA LEU A 305 11.11 15.86 3.88
C LEU A 305 10.69 14.97 2.72
N SER A 306 11.19 15.22 1.50
CA SER A 306 10.86 14.39 0.34
C SER A 306 11.51 12.99 0.40
N GLN A 307 12.68 12.87 1.04
CA GLN A 307 13.33 11.57 1.28
C GLN A 307 12.54 10.74 2.30
N ILE A 308 12.02 11.37 3.37
CA ILE A 308 11.21 10.68 4.38
C ILE A 308 9.88 10.20 3.82
N ILE A 309 9.23 11.01 2.98
CA ILE A 309 7.94 10.66 2.36
C ILE A 309 8.13 9.54 1.31
N GLY A 310 9.31 9.45 0.72
CA GLY A 310 9.63 8.48 -0.34
C GLY A 310 10.31 7.18 0.14
N ASP A 311 10.71 7.09 1.41
CA ASP A 311 11.40 5.91 1.94
C ASP A 311 10.44 5.00 2.72
N PRO A 312 10.03 3.85 2.13
CA PRO A 312 9.15 2.90 2.78
C PRO A 312 9.77 2.23 4.02
N SER A 313 11.09 2.22 4.14
CA SER A 313 11.78 1.63 5.29
C SER A 313 11.52 2.41 6.59
N LEU A 314 11.16 3.69 6.46
CA LEU A 314 10.78 4.53 7.59
C LEU A 314 9.37 4.25 8.14
N LEU A 315 8.59 3.42 7.44
CA LEU A 315 7.23 3.05 7.84
C LEU A 315 7.16 1.70 8.54
N GLY A 316 8.29 0.98 8.73
CA GLY A 316 8.04 -0.39 8.93
C GLY A 316 8.90 -1.29 9.75
N GLU A 317 9.99 -0.91 10.34
CA GLU A 317 10.66 -1.82 11.27
C GLU A 317 10.87 -1.14 12.63
N ALA A 318 9.80 -1.12 13.43
CA ALA A 318 9.95 -0.89 14.85
C ALA A 318 10.91 -1.94 15.42
N ASP A 319 11.84 -1.50 16.26
CA ASP A 319 12.93 -2.27 16.90
C ASP A 319 12.44 -3.51 17.71
N HIS A 320 11.13 -3.82 17.67
CA HIS A 320 10.47 -4.88 18.44
C HIS A 320 10.04 -6.10 17.62
N GLY A 321 10.36 -6.14 16.32
CA GLY A 321 9.90 -7.21 15.42
C GLY A 321 8.37 -7.22 15.18
N PRO A 322 7.88 -7.95 14.16
CA PRO A 322 6.45 -8.01 13.87
C PRO A 322 5.70 -8.70 15.01
N SER A 323 4.56 -8.12 15.41
CA SER A 323 3.71 -8.75 16.43
C SER A 323 3.17 -10.11 15.91
N PRO A 324 2.89 -11.09 16.80
CA PRO A 324 2.30 -12.38 16.40
C PRO A 324 0.97 -12.21 15.65
N GLU A 325 0.25 -11.12 15.88
CA GLU A 325 -0.98 -10.79 15.19
C GLU A 325 -0.69 -10.32 13.75
N LEU A 326 0.30 -9.47 13.56
CA LEU A 326 0.74 -9.02 12.23
C LEU A 326 1.26 -10.20 11.40
N GLU A 327 2.05 -11.10 11.98
CA GLU A 327 2.52 -12.30 11.31
C GLU A 327 1.36 -13.20 10.87
N ARG A 328 0.33 -13.36 11.71
CA ARG A 328 -0.87 -14.14 11.36
C ARG A 328 -1.63 -13.49 10.20
N VAL A 329 -1.83 -12.17 10.23
CA VAL A 329 -2.52 -11.44 9.16
C VAL A 329 -1.72 -11.53 7.86
N ARG A 330 -0.41 -11.34 7.90
CA ARG A 330 0.48 -11.49 6.73
C ARG A 330 0.40 -12.89 6.14
N ALA A 331 0.45 -13.93 6.98
CA ALA A 331 0.35 -15.30 6.51
C ALA A 331 -1.01 -15.60 5.85
N GLN A 332 -2.12 -15.09 6.40
CA GLN A 332 -3.45 -15.24 5.81
C GLN A 332 -3.59 -14.46 4.49
N LEU A 333 -3.05 -13.25 4.43
CA LEU A 333 -3.05 -12.43 3.22
C LEU A 333 -2.21 -13.11 2.13
N ALA A 334 -1.00 -13.56 2.46
CA ALA A 334 -0.13 -14.28 1.54
C ALA A 334 -0.79 -15.57 1.01
N SER A 335 -1.43 -16.37 1.87
CA SER A 335 -2.09 -17.61 1.42
C SER A 335 -3.22 -17.34 0.44
N LEU A 336 -4.02 -16.29 0.67
CA LEU A 336 -5.10 -15.93 -0.24
C LEU A 336 -4.57 -15.39 -1.58
N THR A 337 -3.59 -14.49 -1.55
CA THR A 337 -3.00 -13.91 -2.77
C THR A 337 -2.25 -14.94 -3.59
N VAL A 338 -1.52 -15.84 -2.95
CA VAL A 338 -0.83 -16.98 -3.57
C VAL A 338 -1.82 -17.92 -4.26
N ALA A 339 -2.93 -18.27 -3.61
CA ALA A 339 -3.96 -19.11 -4.22
C ALA A 339 -4.63 -18.43 -5.43
N ILE A 340 -4.93 -17.12 -5.32
CA ILE A 340 -5.48 -16.33 -6.44
C ILE A 340 -4.50 -16.32 -7.62
N ALA A 341 -3.23 -16.00 -7.37
CA ALA A 341 -2.21 -15.90 -8.40
C ALA A 341 -1.93 -17.24 -9.07
N GLY A 342 -1.81 -18.33 -8.28
CA GLY A 342 -1.62 -19.67 -8.81
C GLY A 342 -2.79 -20.16 -9.65
N TYR A 343 -4.02 -19.85 -9.23
CA TYR A 343 -5.21 -20.18 -10.03
C TYR A 343 -5.28 -19.36 -11.33
N ALA A 344 -4.97 -18.06 -11.28
CA ALA A 344 -4.94 -17.21 -12.45
C ALA A 344 -3.85 -17.66 -13.46
N GLU A 345 -2.68 -18.05 -12.96
CA GLU A 345 -1.60 -18.60 -13.79
C GLU A 345 -2.03 -19.94 -14.45
N TYR A 346 -2.69 -20.84 -13.71
CA TYR A 346 -3.24 -22.08 -14.26
C TYR A 346 -4.23 -21.79 -15.39
N VAL A 347 -5.25 -20.95 -15.15
CA VAL A 347 -6.27 -20.62 -16.15
C VAL A 347 -5.62 -19.99 -17.39
N THR A 348 -4.70 -19.03 -17.17
CA THR A 348 -3.96 -18.35 -18.25
C THR A 348 -3.15 -19.36 -19.07
N SER A 349 -2.44 -20.28 -18.43
CA SER A 349 -1.64 -21.30 -19.09
C SER A 349 -2.50 -22.27 -19.92
N VAL A 350 -3.65 -22.69 -19.39
CA VAL A 350 -4.59 -23.54 -20.11
C VAL A 350 -5.13 -22.83 -21.35
N VAL A 351 -5.59 -21.60 -21.22
CA VAL A 351 -6.10 -20.79 -22.34
C VAL A 351 -5.00 -20.50 -23.37
N ALA A 352 -3.82 -20.09 -22.93
CA ALA A 352 -2.67 -19.83 -23.80
C ALA A 352 -2.25 -21.08 -24.58
N SER A 353 -2.24 -22.25 -23.94
CA SER A 353 -1.89 -23.51 -24.60
C SER A 353 -2.88 -23.91 -25.69
N ARG A 354 -4.15 -23.53 -25.57
CA ARG A 354 -5.20 -23.80 -26.57
C ARG A 354 -5.15 -22.83 -27.76
N LEU A 355 -4.76 -21.59 -27.53
CA LEU A 355 -4.93 -20.49 -28.49
C LEU A 355 -3.62 -19.97 -29.08
N ILE A 356 -2.50 -20.10 -28.36
CA ILE A 356 -1.20 -19.57 -28.75
C ILE A 356 -0.24 -20.70 -28.99
N GLY A 357 0.15 -20.90 -30.27
CA GLY A 357 0.99 -22.04 -30.69
C GLY A 357 2.40 -22.07 -30.09
N GLY A 358 2.85 -20.95 -29.50
CA GLY A 358 4.18 -20.78 -28.91
C GLY A 358 4.16 -19.87 -27.68
N HIS A 359 3.39 -20.19 -26.65
CA HIS A 359 3.19 -19.34 -25.46
C HIS A 359 4.34 -19.36 -24.45
N ALA A 360 5.25 -20.34 -24.51
CA ALA A 360 6.35 -20.48 -23.56
C ALA A 360 7.27 -19.23 -23.46
N PRO A 361 7.64 -18.56 -24.55
CA PRO A 361 8.41 -17.29 -24.47
C PRO A 361 7.67 -16.19 -23.73
N ILE A 362 6.35 -16.09 -23.85
CA ILE A 362 5.52 -15.11 -23.14
C ILE A 362 5.55 -15.38 -21.65
N GLY A 363 5.31 -16.62 -21.23
CA GLY A 363 5.39 -17.04 -19.84
C GLY A 363 6.76 -16.75 -19.22
N GLU A 364 7.85 -17.03 -19.96
CA GLU A 364 9.21 -16.73 -19.50
C GLU A 364 9.47 -15.22 -19.38
N ALA A 365 9.02 -14.41 -20.33
CA ALA A 365 9.14 -12.96 -20.27
C ALA A 365 8.39 -12.39 -19.05
N MET A 366 7.18 -12.87 -18.78
CA MET A 366 6.38 -12.45 -17.62
C MET A 366 7.04 -12.87 -16.30
N ARG A 367 7.61 -14.08 -16.23
CA ARG A 367 8.36 -14.55 -15.07
C ARG A 367 9.57 -13.65 -14.78
N ARG A 368 10.38 -13.36 -15.78
CA ARG A 368 11.54 -12.48 -15.64
C ARG A 368 11.14 -11.05 -15.26
N ARG A 369 10.02 -10.57 -15.78
CA ARG A 369 9.48 -9.26 -15.44
C ARG A 369 9.09 -9.17 -13.95
N ARG A 370 8.51 -10.24 -13.39
CA ARG A 370 8.20 -10.33 -11.94
C ARG A 370 9.45 -10.30 -11.07
N VAL A 371 10.55 -10.93 -11.49
CA VAL A 371 11.83 -10.87 -10.78
C VAL A 371 12.44 -9.47 -10.79
N GLY A 372 12.31 -8.73 -11.90
CA GLY A 372 12.85 -7.38 -12.08
C GLY A 372 11.94 -6.26 -11.54
N ARG A 373 11.44 -6.38 -10.30
CA ARG A 373 10.48 -5.44 -9.70
C ARG A 373 10.99 -4.01 -9.61
N GLY A 374 10.10 -3.04 -9.86
CA GLY A 374 10.34 -1.62 -9.68
C GLY A 374 10.16 -1.18 -8.22
N GLU A 375 10.60 0.05 -7.95
CA GLU A 375 10.45 0.67 -6.63
C GLU A 375 8.97 0.82 -6.24
N GLY A 376 8.11 1.28 -7.17
CA GLY A 376 6.67 1.44 -6.93
C GLY A 376 5.96 0.15 -6.57
N GLU A 377 6.36 -0.98 -7.17
CA GLU A 377 5.80 -2.31 -6.85
C GLU A 377 6.17 -2.71 -5.42
N ARG A 378 7.45 -2.52 -5.02
CA ARG A 378 7.90 -2.81 -3.65
C ARG A 378 7.20 -1.95 -2.60
N VAL A 379 7.00 -0.66 -2.89
CA VAL A 379 6.27 0.25 -1.99
C VAL A 379 4.80 -0.17 -1.87
N ALA A 380 4.15 -0.52 -2.98
CA ALA A 380 2.77 -0.99 -2.97
C ALA A 380 2.63 -2.29 -2.16
N GLU A 381 3.57 -3.22 -2.31
CA GLU A 381 3.61 -4.46 -1.54
C GLU A 381 3.77 -4.22 -0.04
N SER A 382 4.70 -3.36 0.34
CA SER A 382 4.89 -2.99 1.74
C SER A 382 3.65 -2.31 2.32
N LEU A 383 3.05 -1.37 1.57
CA LEU A 383 1.88 -0.62 2.02
C LEU A 383 0.65 -1.49 2.20
N PHE A 384 0.38 -2.40 1.26
CA PHE A 384 -0.82 -3.24 1.28
C PHE A 384 -0.57 -4.65 1.82
N GLY A 385 0.69 -5.03 2.08
CA GLY A 385 1.08 -6.37 2.49
C GLY A 385 0.90 -7.44 1.40
N LEU A 386 0.81 -7.01 0.14
CA LEU A 386 0.60 -7.90 -1.00
C LEU A 386 1.97 -8.26 -1.61
N HIS A 387 2.49 -9.41 -1.23
CA HIS A 387 3.66 -9.99 -1.88
C HIS A 387 3.21 -10.89 -3.01
N LEU A 388 3.71 -10.68 -4.21
CA LEU A 388 3.44 -11.49 -5.40
C LEU A 388 4.73 -11.66 -6.20
N ASP A 389 5.78 -12.12 -5.52
CA ASP A 389 7.00 -12.46 -6.21
C ASP A 389 6.90 -13.78 -6.97
N GLN A 390 7.96 -14.13 -7.69
CA GLN A 390 7.94 -15.36 -8.48
C GLN A 390 7.83 -16.59 -7.58
N GLU A 391 8.38 -16.55 -6.37
CA GLU A 391 8.28 -17.63 -5.41
C GLU A 391 6.83 -17.83 -4.95
N ASP A 392 6.11 -16.75 -4.68
CA ASP A 392 4.69 -16.78 -4.32
C ASP A 392 3.82 -17.34 -5.44
N VAL A 393 4.09 -16.94 -6.70
CA VAL A 393 3.38 -17.48 -7.86
C VAL A 393 3.69 -18.97 -8.04
N ASP A 394 4.94 -19.40 -7.84
CA ASP A 394 5.35 -20.81 -7.94
C ASP A 394 4.71 -21.64 -6.81
N ARG A 395 4.59 -21.11 -5.59
CA ARG A 395 3.85 -21.75 -4.48
C ARG A 395 2.37 -21.90 -4.81
N GLY A 396 1.76 -20.87 -5.37
CA GLY A 396 0.37 -20.93 -5.83
C GLY A 396 0.15 -21.95 -6.94
N ALA A 397 1.06 -22.00 -7.91
CA ALA A 397 1.03 -23.00 -8.96
C ALA A 397 1.20 -24.43 -8.42
N ALA A 398 2.09 -24.62 -7.44
CA ALA A 398 2.28 -25.91 -6.78
C ALA A 398 1.02 -26.34 -5.99
N PHE A 399 0.37 -25.41 -5.30
CA PHE A 399 -0.90 -25.65 -4.62
C PHE A 399 -1.98 -26.13 -5.61
N VAL A 400 -2.19 -25.36 -6.69
CA VAL A 400 -3.18 -25.68 -7.73
C VAL A 400 -2.88 -27.04 -8.38
N GLN A 401 -1.62 -27.28 -8.77
CA GLN A 401 -1.18 -28.54 -9.34
C GLN A 401 -1.41 -29.70 -8.36
N GLY A 402 -1.12 -29.49 -7.07
CA GLY A 402 -1.34 -30.49 -6.03
C GLY A 402 -2.82 -30.84 -5.81
N VAL A 403 -3.75 -29.91 -6.03
CA VAL A 403 -5.20 -30.17 -6.04
C VAL A 403 -5.59 -30.95 -7.28
N LEU A 404 -5.14 -30.51 -8.47
CA LEU A 404 -5.45 -31.17 -9.75
C LEU A 404 -5.01 -32.64 -9.80
N GLU A 405 -3.80 -32.93 -9.32
CA GLU A 405 -3.26 -34.29 -9.30
C GLU A 405 -4.02 -35.23 -8.39
N ARG A 406 -4.62 -34.72 -7.30
CA ARG A 406 -5.34 -35.54 -6.31
C ARG A 406 -6.81 -35.69 -6.60
N SER A 407 -7.46 -34.69 -7.19
CA SER A 407 -8.92 -34.67 -7.30
C SER A 407 -9.48 -34.04 -8.57
N GLY A 408 -8.62 -33.43 -9.41
CA GLY A 408 -9.00 -32.89 -10.71
C GLY A 408 -9.65 -31.48 -10.65
N GLU A 409 -10.11 -31.03 -11.82
CA GLU A 409 -10.60 -29.67 -12.06
C GLU A 409 -11.90 -29.37 -11.30
N LEU A 410 -12.76 -30.33 -11.07
CA LEU A 410 -14.05 -30.13 -10.38
C LEU A 410 -13.85 -29.71 -8.93
N ASP A 411 -12.88 -30.30 -8.24
CA ASP A 411 -12.59 -29.88 -6.87
C ASP A 411 -11.82 -28.56 -6.83
N LEU A 412 -10.94 -28.29 -7.81
CA LEU A 412 -10.27 -27.01 -7.93
C LEU A 412 -11.28 -25.84 -8.07
N ALA A 413 -12.35 -26.03 -8.83
CA ALA A 413 -13.41 -25.04 -8.99
C ALA A 413 -14.11 -24.69 -7.66
N ARG A 414 -14.04 -25.56 -6.65
CA ARG A 414 -14.64 -25.31 -5.32
C ARG A 414 -13.93 -24.22 -4.52
N LEU A 415 -12.68 -23.86 -4.85
CA LEU A 415 -11.93 -22.78 -4.20
C LEU A 415 -12.73 -21.47 -4.10
N TRP A 416 -13.57 -21.19 -5.09
CA TRP A 416 -14.23 -19.90 -5.23
C TRP A 416 -15.75 -19.95 -5.01
N ILE A 417 -16.28 -21.00 -4.36
CA ILE A 417 -17.71 -21.14 -4.08
C ILE A 417 -18.14 -20.18 -2.98
N ASP A 418 -17.45 -20.19 -1.84
CA ASP A 418 -17.72 -19.34 -0.69
C ASP A 418 -16.47 -19.12 0.19
N GLU A 419 -16.62 -18.35 1.26
CA GLU A 419 -15.52 -18.00 2.17
C GLU A 419 -14.90 -19.23 2.86
N LYS A 420 -15.68 -20.28 3.14
CA LYS A 420 -15.20 -21.48 3.83
C LYS A 420 -14.25 -22.32 2.95
N HIS A 421 -14.35 -22.16 1.64
CA HIS A 421 -13.48 -22.87 0.69
C HIS A 421 -12.13 -22.17 0.46
N LEU A 422 -11.95 -20.91 0.97
CA LEU A 422 -10.67 -20.22 0.86
C LEU A 422 -9.58 -20.98 1.65
N PRO A 423 -8.38 -21.16 1.08
CA PRO A 423 -7.34 -21.95 1.73
C PRO A 423 -6.68 -21.19 2.88
N THR A 424 -6.30 -21.91 3.91
CA THR A 424 -5.47 -21.43 5.01
C THR A 424 -3.97 -21.50 4.64
N PRO A 425 -3.07 -20.81 5.39
CA PRO A 425 -1.63 -20.89 5.13
C PRO A 425 -1.08 -22.32 5.09
N ALA A 426 -1.51 -23.18 6.04
CA ALA A 426 -1.06 -24.58 6.09
C ALA A 426 -1.58 -25.42 4.91
N GLU A 427 -2.74 -25.06 4.38
CA GLU A 427 -3.37 -25.78 3.26
C GLU A 427 -2.74 -25.42 1.92
N VAL A 428 -2.25 -24.19 1.75
CA VAL A 428 -1.48 -23.80 0.57
C VAL A 428 -0.19 -24.64 0.46
N GLU A 429 0.48 -24.88 1.58
CA GLU A 429 1.68 -25.72 1.63
C GLU A 429 1.36 -27.22 1.50
N ALA A 430 0.14 -27.62 1.87
CA ALA A 430 -0.28 -29.03 1.83
C ALA A 430 -1.70 -29.17 1.24
N PRO A 431 -1.85 -29.18 -0.10
CA PRO A 431 -3.15 -29.19 -0.79
C PRO A 431 -4.11 -30.31 -0.34
N GLY A 432 -3.54 -31.44 0.12
CA GLY A 432 -4.32 -32.54 0.68
C GLY A 432 -5.11 -32.18 1.95
N LEU A 433 -4.63 -31.22 2.75
CA LEU A 433 -5.36 -30.73 3.94
C LEU A 433 -6.60 -29.95 3.53
N TRP A 434 -6.46 -29.08 2.52
CA TRP A 434 -7.59 -28.33 1.96
C TRP A 434 -8.67 -29.30 1.43
N LEU A 435 -8.28 -30.28 0.61
CA LEU A 435 -9.19 -31.30 0.08
C LEU A 435 -9.87 -32.11 1.20
N ALA A 436 -9.14 -32.49 2.23
CA ALA A 436 -9.71 -33.22 3.36
C ALA A 436 -10.77 -32.36 4.09
N ARG A 437 -10.50 -31.08 4.32
CA ARG A 437 -11.42 -30.17 4.99
C ARG A 437 -12.71 -29.96 4.19
N ILE A 438 -12.60 -29.60 2.91
CA ILE A 438 -13.79 -29.32 2.08
C ILE A 438 -14.66 -30.56 1.83
N ASN A 439 -14.10 -31.76 1.93
CA ASN A 439 -14.84 -33.01 1.81
C ASN A 439 -15.49 -33.46 3.12
N LEU A 440 -15.03 -32.96 4.29
CA LEU A 440 -15.69 -33.19 5.57
C LEU A 440 -16.89 -32.25 5.78
N GLU A 441 -16.91 -31.10 5.12
CA GLU A 441 -17.96 -30.09 5.21
C GLU A 441 -19.04 -30.25 4.14
N ALA A 442 -18.85 -31.14 3.14
CA ALA A 442 -19.80 -31.46 2.09
C ALA A 442 -20.77 -32.58 2.56
#